data_015cc59c9f19336de2c06d13b44ca6ba
#
_entry.id   015cc59c9f19336de2c06d13b44ca6ba
#
_cell.length_a   1.000
_cell.length_b   1.000
_cell.length_c   1.000
_cell.angle_alpha   90.00
_cell.angle_beta   90.00
_cell.angle_gamma   90.00
#
_symmetry.space_group_name_H-M   'P 1'
#
loop_
_entity.id
_entity.type
_entity.pdbx_description
1 polymer ?
#
loop_
_entity_poly.entity_id
_entity_poly.type
_entity_poly.pdbx_seq_one_letter_code
_entity_poly.pdbx_strand_id
1 'polypeptide(L)'
;DCHEPMIAHIKKGLVKRIETSGLRGELANAISNGLMDLPVIFRSHGDRAHAIATSRMKIDVAFIGAPSCDCAGNTNGINRDGDTSYDCGSLGYAMVDAHYADKTIVLTNNIVAYPNTPCAIPEIDVDYIVKIERIGDPKGIVSGATKFSMNPRELKIADMAAGVMENSGYFKDGFSFQTGTG
;
A
#
# COMPACT_ATOMS: atom_id res chain seq x y z
N ASP A 1 -1.42 7.22 3.65
CA ASP A 1 -1.17 8.37 2.77
C ASP A 1 -0.70 9.56 3.59
N CYS A 2 0.61 9.84 3.59
CA CYS A 2 1.22 10.96 4.32
C CYS A 2 1.21 12.24 3.45
N HIS A 3 0.10 12.56 2.79
CA HIS A 3 0.11 13.58 1.75
C HIS A 3 0.20 15.01 2.29
N GLU A 4 -0.61 15.36 3.27
CA GLU A 4 -0.68 16.76 3.73
C GLU A 4 0.57 17.23 4.50
N PRO A 5 1.14 16.45 5.45
CA PRO A 5 2.38 16.84 6.11
C PRO A 5 3.56 17.02 5.15
N MET A 6 3.55 16.32 4.00
CA MET A 6 4.57 16.43 2.96
C MET A 6 4.70 17.84 2.40
N ILE A 7 3.59 18.59 2.29
CA ILE A 7 3.57 19.97 1.78
C ILE A 7 4.53 20.86 2.57
N ALA A 8 4.52 20.75 3.90
CA ALA A 8 5.39 21.54 4.77
C ALA A 8 6.88 21.16 4.56
N HIS A 9 7.17 19.90 4.31
CA HIS A 9 8.54 19.42 4.07
C HIS A 9 9.06 19.83 2.68
N ILE A 10 8.20 19.86 1.67
CA ILE A 10 8.54 20.38 0.34
C ILE A 10 8.87 21.88 0.44
N LYS A 11 8.02 22.68 1.10
CA LYS A 11 8.26 24.12 1.32
C LYS A 11 9.57 24.42 2.03
N LYS A 12 10.02 23.52 2.91
CA LYS A 12 11.31 23.64 3.61
C LYS A 12 12.49 23.12 2.79
N GLY A 13 12.26 22.62 1.56
CA GLY A 13 13.31 22.05 0.70
C GLY A 13 13.86 20.69 1.16
N LEU A 14 13.18 20.03 2.11
CA LEU A 14 13.57 18.70 2.61
C LEU A 14 13.16 17.59 1.65
N VAL A 15 12.05 17.78 0.92
CA VAL A 15 11.58 16.86 -0.12
C VAL A 15 11.74 17.56 -1.46
N LYS A 16 12.60 17.02 -2.32
CA LYS A 16 12.94 17.61 -3.62
C LYS A 16 12.36 16.85 -4.80
N ARG A 17 12.05 15.58 -4.64
CA ARG A 17 11.51 14.70 -5.68
C ARG A 17 10.46 13.77 -5.09
N ILE A 18 9.44 13.49 -5.86
CA ILE A 18 8.42 12.48 -5.53
C ILE A 18 8.32 11.51 -6.71
N GLU A 19 8.42 10.23 -6.41
CA GLU A 19 8.05 9.14 -7.31
C GLU A 19 6.92 8.34 -6.67
N THR A 20 5.81 8.21 -7.37
CA THR A 20 4.58 7.64 -6.78
C THR A 20 3.71 6.98 -7.84
N SER A 21 2.79 6.13 -7.42
CA SER A 21 1.73 5.60 -8.27
C SER A 21 0.48 6.48 -8.33
N GLY A 22 0.37 7.48 -7.46
CA GLY A 22 -0.74 8.42 -7.44
C GLY A 22 -0.56 9.51 -6.40
N LEU A 23 -1.18 10.65 -6.66
CA LEU A 23 -1.30 11.77 -5.74
C LEU A 23 -2.77 12.11 -5.54
N ARG A 24 -3.13 12.51 -4.34
CA ARG A 24 -4.52 12.86 -3.98
C ARG A 24 -4.55 14.07 -3.04
N GLY A 25 -5.74 14.63 -2.86
CA GLY A 25 -6.01 15.67 -1.88
C GLY A 25 -5.20 16.96 -2.07
N GLU A 26 -4.89 17.63 -0.99
CA GLU A 26 -4.20 18.93 -1.00
C GLU A 26 -2.79 18.86 -1.57
N LEU A 27 -2.06 17.75 -1.37
CA LEU A 27 -0.73 17.60 -1.95
C LEU A 27 -0.80 17.61 -3.48
N ALA A 28 -1.75 16.89 -4.09
CA ALA A 28 -1.93 16.89 -5.54
C ALA A 28 -2.24 18.29 -6.07
N ASN A 29 -3.14 19.02 -5.40
CA ASN A 29 -3.49 20.39 -5.74
C ASN A 29 -2.28 21.34 -5.62
N ALA A 30 -1.54 21.25 -4.52
CA ALA A 30 -0.38 22.09 -4.28
C ALA A 30 0.72 21.87 -5.35
N ILE A 31 0.99 20.61 -5.70
CA ILE A 31 1.97 20.26 -6.74
C ILE A 31 1.50 20.75 -8.12
N SER A 32 0.23 20.58 -8.45
CA SER A 32 -0.35 21.07 -9.71
C SER A 32 -0.28 22.60 -9.82
N ASN A 33 -0.25 23.30 -8.70
CA ASN A 33 -0.06 24.75 -8.62
C ASN A 33 1.40 25.19 -8.46
N GLY A 34 2.36 24.31 -8.74
CA GLY A 34 3.77 24.67 -8.79
C GLY A 34 4.51 24.63 -7.46
N LEU A 35 4.07 23.79 -6.51
CA LEU A 35 4.77 23.63 -5.23
C LEU A 35 6.19 23.08 -5.38
N MET A 36 6.47 22.29 -6.43
CA MET A 36 7.75 21.63 -6.66
C MET A 36 8.44 22.17 -7.91
N ASP A 37 9.74 22.40 -7.82
CA ASP A 37 10.58 22.79 -8.97
C ASP A 37 10.84 21.62 -9.94
N LEU A 38 10.90 20.41 -9.41
CA LEU A 38 11.11 19.19 -10.20
C LEU A 38 9.78 18.46 -10.43
N PRO A 39 9.60 17.85 -11.62
CA PRO A 39 8.39 17.10 -11.92
C PRO A 39 8.26 15.87 -11.03
N VAL A 40 7.02 15.52 -10.69
CA VAL A 40 6.70 14.23 -10.05
C VAL A 40 6.78 13.13 -11.09
N ILE A 41 7.39 12.03 -10.74
CA ILE A 41 7.45 10.85 -11.59
C ILE A 41 6.31 9.90 -11.19
N PHE A 42 5.40 9.65 -12.12
CA PHE A 42 4.34 8.67 -11.95
C PHE A 42 4.76 7.32 -12.53
N ARG A 43 4.61 6.29 -11.73
CA ARG A 43 4.83 4.90 -12.14
C ARG A 43 3.59 4.07 -11.89
N SER A 44 3.32 3.10 -12.74
CA SER A 44 2.36 2.06 -12.40
C SER A 44 2.89 1.24 -11.20
N HIS A 45 2.01 0.51 -10.53
CA HIS A 45 2.42 -0.36 -9.42
C HIS A 45 3.48 -1.38 -9.85
N GLY A 46 3.30 -2.00 -11.03
CA GLY A 46 4.27 -2.95 -11.58
C GLY A 46 5.59 -2.30 -12.00
N ASP A 47 5.54 -1.12 -12.64
CA ASP A 47 6.77 -0.41 -13.05
C ASP A 47 7.57 0.08 -11.82
N ARG A 48 6.89 0.51 -10.75
CA ARG A 48 7.58 0.89 -9.52
C ARG A 48 8.34 -0.29 -8.92
N ALA A 49 7.67 -1.44 -8.74
CA ALA A 49 8.31 -2.65 -8.23
C ALA A 49 9.46 -3.11 -9.13
N HIS A 50 9.26 -3.09 -10.46
CA HIS A 50 10.30 -3.42 -11.42
C HIS A 50 11.50 -2.45 -11.38
N ALA A 51 11.25 -1.15 -11.23
CA ALA A 51 12.31 -0.16 -11.13
C ALA A 51 13.18 -0.36 -9.89
N ILE A 52 12.58 -0.75 -8.76
CA ILE A 52 13.30 -1.09 -7.53
C ILE A 52 14.11 -2.38 -7.74
N ALA A 53 13.48 -3.47 -8.16
CA ALA A 53 14.12 -4.76 -8.35
C ALA A 53 15.26 -4.75 -9.39
N THR A 54 15.22 -3.81 -10.35
CA THR A 54 16.28 -3.62 -11.36
C THR A 54 17.25 -2.50 -11.02
N SER A 55 17.24 -2.01 -9.79
CA SER A 55 18.11 -0.92 -9.31
C SER A 55 18.02 0.40 -10.09
N ARG A 56 16.94 0.60 -10.87
CA ARG A 56 16.64 1.89 -11.51
C ARG A 56 16.09 2.92 -10.51
N MET A 57 15.55 2.45 -9.40
CA MET A 57 15.15 3.24 -8.25
C MET A 57 15.72 2.59 -6.99
N LYS A 58 16.54 3.33 -6.26
CA LYS A 58 17.09 2.90 -4.99
C LYS A 58 16.22 3.37 -3.84
N ILE A 59 16.06 2.51 -2.84
CA ILE A 59 15.44 2.84 -1.56
C ILE A 59 16.49 2.70 -0.47
N ASP A 60 16.84 3.80 0.15
CA ASP A 60 17.80 3.79 1.28
C ASP A 60 17.08 3.38 2.57
N VAL A 61 15.88 3.88 2.79
CA VAL A 61 15.07 3.54 3.97
C VAL A 61 13.61 3.33 3.56
N ALA A 62 13.07 2.14 3.87
CA ALA A 62 11.65 1.84 3.74
C ALA A 62 10.95 2.00 5.09
N PHE A 63 9.90 2.82 5.13
CA PHE A 63 8.98 2.90 6.26
C PHE A 63 7.69 2.17 5.91
N ILE A 64 7.36 1.12 6.62
CA ILE A 64 6.23 0.25 6.31
C ILE A 64 5.27 0.22 7.49
N GLY A 65 4.06 0.74 7.28
CA GLY A 65 2.97 0.60 8.24
C GLY A 65 2.30 -0.77 8.07
N ALA A 66 2.14 -1.51 9.16
CA ALA A 66 1.50 -2.81 9.13
C ALA A 66 0.63 -3.07 10.37
N PRO A 67 -0.55 -3.68 10.21
CA PRO A 67 -1.47 -3.97 11.32
C PRO A 67 -0.95 -5.01 12.30
N SER A 68 0.02 -5.85 11.91
CA SER A 68 0.66 -6.78 12.83
C SER A 68 2.12 -7.04 12.47
N CYS A 69 2.95 -7.19 13.50
CA CYS A 69 4.35 -7.59 13.40
C CYS A 69 4.71 -8.37 14.65
N ASP A 70 5.52 -9.44 14.56
CA ASP A 70 6.06 -10.10 15.74
C ASP A 70 7.40 -9.48 16.19
N CYS A 71 7.93 -9.95 17.30
CA CYS A 71 9.17 -9.41 17.87
C CYS A 71 10.43 -9.67 17.01
N ALA A 72 10.37 -10.59 16.06
CA ALA A 72 11.47 -10.87 15.14
C ALA A 72 11.39 -10.04 13.84
N GLY A 73 10.19 -9.54 13.49
CA GLY A 73 10.01 -8.73 12.27
C GLY A 73 9.05 -9.34 11.25
N ASN A 74 8.52 -10.54 11.47
CA ASN A 74 7.54 -11.11 10.56
C ASN A 74 6.28 -10.27 10.54
N THR A 75 6.02 -9.65 9.40
CA THR A 75 5.04 -8.57 9.26
C THR A 75 3.91 -8.97 8.34
N ASN A 76 2.69 -8.62 8.71
CA ASN A 76 1.49 -8.98 7.96
C ASN A 76 0.52 -7.80 7.80
N GLY A 77 -0.25 -7.83 6.73
CA GLY A 77 -1.32 -6.87 6.46
C GLY A 77 -2.65 -7.22 7.12
N ILE A 78 -2.69 -8.32 7.87
CA ILE A 78 -3.84 -8.74 8.66
C ILE A 78 -3.42 -8.99 10.10
N ASN A 79 -4.33 -8.72 11.01
CA ASN A 79 -4.19 -9.09 12.41
C ASN A 79 -5.01 -10.35 12.68
N ARG A 80 -4.36 -11.43 13.11
CA ARG A 80 -5.04 -12.69 13.37
C ARG A 80 -5.60 -12.78 14.78
N ASP A 81 -5.02 -12.01 15.70
CA ASP A 81 -5.34 -12.02 17.13
C ASP A 81 -5.69 -10.60 17.56
N GLY A 82 -6.98 -10.32 17.72
CA GLY A 82 -7.47 -9.07 18.29
C GLY A 82 -8.14 -8.11 17.30
N ASP A 83 -7.76 -6.84 17.34
CA ASP A 83 -8.40 -5.77 16.56
C ASP A 83 -8.07 -5.85 15.06
N THR A 84 -9.04 -6.24 14.26
CA THR A 84 -8.94 -6.32 12.79
C THR A 84 -9.29 -5.00 12.09
N SER A 85 -9.56 -3.93 12.83
CA SER A 85 -9.97 -2.65 12.24
C SER A 85 -8.91 -2.02 11.32
N TYR A 86 -7.65 -2.38 11.51
CA TYR A 86 -6.53 -1.93 10.69
C TYR A 86 -6.14 -2.91 9.58
N ASP A 87 -6.83 -4.01 9.43
CA ASP A 87 -6.53 -4.99 8.40
C ASP A 87 -6.61 -4.35 7.01
N CYS A 88 -5.54 -4.51 6.24
CA CYS A 88 -5.43 -3.98 4.88
C CYS A 88 -5.27 -5.10 3.82
N GLY A 89 -5.26 -6.35 4.26
CA GLY A 89 -5.01 -7.50 3.40
C GLY A 89 -3.54 -7.61 3.02
N SER A 90 -3.25 -7.94 1.78
CA SER A 90 -1.88 -8.03 1.27
C SER A 90 -1.16 -6.68 1.36
N LEU A 91 0.09 -6.67 1.84
CA LEU A 91 0.95 -5.48 1.85
C LEU A 91 1.43 -5.06 0.44
N GLY A 92 1.08 -5.86 -0.57
CA GLY A 92 1.34 -5.55 -1.96
C GLY A 92 2.83 -5.36 -2.25
N TYR A 93 3.16 -4.32 -3.01
CA TYR A 93 4.54 -4.06 -3.40
C TYR A 93 5.43 -3.51 -2.27
N ALA A 94 4.91 -3.29 -1.06
CA ALA A 94 5.73 -3.00 0.12
C ALA A 94 6.70 -4.14 0.46
N MET A 95 6.40 -5.38 0.05
CA MET A 95 7.36 -6.49 0.08
C MET A 95 8.61 -6.19 -0.73
N VAL A 96 8.45 -5.59 -1.92
CA VAL A 96 9.58 -5.22 -2.79
C VAL A 96 10.36 -4.08 -2.16
N ASP A 97 9.68 -3.10 -1.57
CA ASP A 97 10.33 -2.01 -0.85
C ASP A 97 11.19 -2.55 0.30
N ALA A 98 10.66 -3.45 1.12
CA ALA A 98 11.38 -4.06 2.23
C ALA A 98 12.59 -4.86 1.75
N HIS A 99 12.41 -5.70 0.75
CA HIS A 99 13.45 -6.62 0.27
C HIS A 99 14.65 -5.90 -0.35
N TYR A 100 14.44 -4.76 -1.01
CA TYR A 100 15.49 -4.04 -1.73
C TYR A 100 15.94 -2.75 -1.05
N ALA A 101 15.36 -2.35 0.07
CA ALA A 101 15.83 -1.20 0.84
C ALA A 101 17.15 -1.51 1.57
N ASP A 102 18.00 -0.50 1.75
CA ASP A 102 19.20 -0.65 2.59
C ASP A 102 18.80 -0.82 4.07
N LYS A 103 17.67 -0.23 4.48
CA LYS A 103 17.08 -0.35 5.81
C LYS A 103 15.56 -0.38 5.75
N THR A 104 14.95 -1.29 6.50
CA THR A 104 13.50 -1.41 6.62
C THR A 104 13.06 -1.19 8.07
N ILE A 105 12.14 -0.24 8.24
CA ILE A 105 11.55 0.12 9.53
C ILE A 105 10.05 -0.18 9.47
N VAL A 106 9.61 -1.18 10.23
CA VAL A 106 8.20 -1.50 10.38
C VAL A 106 7.58 -0.66 11.49
N LEU A 107 6.50 0.03 11.17
CA LEU A 107 5.66 0.77 12.10
C LEU A 107 4.39 -0.05 12.36
N THR A 108 4.14 -0.44 13.59
CA THR A 108 2.95 -1.20 13.94
C THR A 108 2.35 -0.72 15.26
N ASN A 109 1.04 -0.81 15.39
CA ASN A 109 0.35 -0.60 16.66
C ASN A 109 0.15 -1.93 17.41
N ASN A 110 0.45 -3.06 16.78
CA ASN A 110 0.21 -4.38 17.36
C ASN A 110 1.42 -5.31 17.18
N ILE A 111 2.09 -5.62 18.30
CA ILE A 111 3.12 -6.65 18.38
C ILE A 111 2.43 -7.95 18.78
N VAL A 112 2.49 -8.94 17.92
CA VAL A 112 1.85 -10.26 18.10
C VAL A 112 2.85 -11.32 18.54
N ALA A 113 2.35 -12.48 18.93
CA ALA A 113 3.20 -13.62 19.27
C ALA A 113 4.01 -14.13 18.07
N TYR A 114 5.25 -14.52 18.32
CA TYR A 114 6.10 -15.20 17.32
C TYR A 114 5.68 -16.67 17.17
N PRO A 115 5.66 -17.22 15.95
CA PRO A 115 5.88 -16.58 14.65
C PRO A 115 4.58 -16.02 14.04
N ASN A 116 4.63 -14.80 13.49
CA ASN A 116 3.52 -14.21 12.73
C ASN A 116 3.50 -14.73 11.29
N THR A 117 3.19 -16.00 11.11
CA THR A 117 3.25 -16.69 9.82
C THR A 117 1.89 -17.22 9.36
N PRO A 118 1.67 -17.34 8.02
CA PRO A 118 2.50 -16.84 6.92
C PRO A 118 2.57 -15.31 6.93
N CYS A 119 3.77 -14.76 6.72
CA CYS A 119 3.99 -13.32 6.72
C CYS A 119 4.07 -12.77 5.27
N ALA A 120 3.72 -11.50 5.11
CA ALA A 120 3.89 -10.79 3.84
C ALA A 120 5.33 -10.27 3.69
N ILE A 121 5.97 -9.86 4.78
CA ILE A 121 7.37 -9.46 4.85
C ILE A 121 8.05 -10.29 5.93
N PRO A 122 9.06 -11.09 5.58
CA PRO A 122 9.77 -11.93 6.53
C PRO A 122 10.75 -11.12 7.37
N GLU A 123 11.09 -11.63 8.55
CA GLU A 123 12.03 -11.01 9.50
C GLU A 123 13.39 -10.64 8.90
N ILE A 124 13.85 -11.42 7.90
CA ILE A 124 15.13 -11.17 7.23
C ILE A 124 15.18 -9.83 6.47
N ASP A 125 14.03 -9.31 6.09
CA ASP A 125 13.88 -8.04 5.36
C ASP A 125 13.55 -6.85 6.31
N VAL A 126 13.61 -7.05 7.63
CA VAL A 126 13.24 -6.03 8.64
C VAL A 126 14.40 -5.73 9.57
N ASP A 127 14.84 -4.47 9.61
CA ASP A 127 15.93 -4.03 10.51
C ASP A 127 15.41 -3.49 11.84
N TYR A 128 14.27 -2.79 11.82
CA TYR A 128 13.73 -2.15 13.00
C TYR A 128 12.22 -2.30 13.09
N ILE A 129 11.75 -2.48 14.31
CA ILE A 129 10.31 -2.53 14.63
C ILE A 129 10.03 -1.38 15.60
N VAL A 130 9.09 -0.53 15.25
CA VAL A 130 8.68 0.61 16.07
C VAL A 130 7.19 0.46 16.40
N LYS A 131 6.91 0.24 17.67
CA LYS A 131 5.54 0.26 18.15
C LYS A 131 5.07 1.70 18.28
N ILE A 132 3.97 2.02 17.60
CA ILE A 132 3.32 3.32 17.64
C ILE A 132 1.87 3.15 18.10
N GLU A 133 1.26 4.22 18.56
CA GLU A 133 -0.11 4.18 19.05
C GLU A 133 -1.11 3.94 17.89
N ARG A 134 -0.85 4.55 16.72
CA ARG A 134 -1.76 4.49 15.59
C ARG A 134 -0.99 4.52 14.27
N ILE A 135 -1.21 3.53 13.41
CA ILE A 135 -0.55 3.41 12.10
C ILE A 135 -1.27 4.18 10.97
N GLY A 136 -2.48 4.68 11.20
CA GLY A 136 -3.25 5.42 10.21
C GLY A 136 -4.73 5.51 10.56
N ASP A 137 -5.55 5.91 9.60
CA ASP A 137 -7.01 5.88 9.75
C ASP A 137 -7.58 4.63 9.06
N PRO A 138 -8.12 3.66 9.82
CA PRO A 138 -8.68 2.43 9.24
C PRO A 138 -9.87 2.69 8.32
N LYS A 139 -10.58 3.80 8.49
CA LYS A 139 -11.68 4.19 7.60
C LYS A 139 -11.24 4.52 6.17
N GLY A 140 -9.97 4.85 5.99
CA GLY A 140 -9.35 5.09 4.68
C GLY A 140 -8.89 3.83 3.96
N ILE A 141 -8.98 2.65 4.60
CA ILE A 141 -8.62 1.38 3.98
C ILE A 141 -9.72 0.96 2.99
N VAL A 142 -9.32 0.32 1.90
CA VAL A 142 -10.19 -0.02 0.75
C VAL A 142 -11.48 -0.73 1.14
N SER A 143 -11.45 -1.63 2.12
CA SER A 143 -12.65 -2.34 2.61
C SER A 143 -13.72 -1.39 3.16
N GLY A 144 -13.33 -0.22 3.69
CA GLY A 144 -14.23 0.84 4.15
C GLY A 144 -14.58 1.88 3.07
N ALA A 145 -13.78 1.96 2.01
CA ALA A 145 -13.95 2.93 0.93
C ALA A 145 -14.75 2.42 -0.26
N THR A 146 -14.78 1.10 -0.48
CA THR A 146 -15.50 0.49 -1.59
C THR A 146 -17.01 0.50 -1.33
N LYS A 147 -17.77 1.05 -2.26
CA LYS A 147 -19.23 1.11 -2.21
C LYS A 147 -19.82 0.47 -3.47
N PHE A 148 -21.00 -0.15 -3.32
CA PHE A 148 -21.78 -0.56 -4.47
C PHE A 148 -22.19 0.67 -5.29
N SER A 149 -21.93 0.63 -6.59
CA SER A 149 -22.45 1.66 -7.47
C SER A 149 -23.96 1.55 -7.60
N MET A 150 -24.64 2.69 -7.60
CA MET A 150 -26.05 2.83 -7.94
C MET A 150 -26.23 3.45 -9.33
N ASN A 151 -25.14 3.72 -10.04
CA ASN A 151 -25.17 4.28 -11.38
C ASN A 151 -25.58 3.20 -12.39
N PRO A 152 -26.67 3.38 -13.17
CA PRO A 152 -27.14 2.36 -14.11
C PRO A 152 -26.10 1.95 -15.16
N ARG A 153 -25.23 2.88 -15.59
CA ARG A 153 -24.15 2.59 -16.55
C ARG A 153 -23.10 1.68 -15.93
N GLU A 154 -22.70 1.95 -14.70
CA GLU A 154 -21.70 1.15 -13.98
C GLU A 154 -22.23 -0.23 -13.63
N LEU A 155 -23.51 -0.31 -13.23
CA LEU A 155 -24.20 -1.59 -13.02
C LEU A 155 -24.24 -2.42 -14.31
N LYS A 156 -24.49 -1.79 -15.45
CA LYS A 156 -24.46 -2.48 -16.76
C LYS A 156 -23.05 -2.97 -17.12
N ILE A 157 -22.01 -2.20 -16.82
CA ILE A 157 -20.61 -2.62 -17.00
C ILE A 157 -20.30 -3.83 -16.11
N ALA A 158 -20.72 -3.80 -14.85
CA ALA A 158 -20.52 -4.90 -13.92
C ALA A 158 -21.22 -6.19 -14.38
N ASP A 159 -22.44 -6.08 -14.86
CA ASP A 159 -23.23 -7.19 -15.43
C ASP A 159 -22.51 -7.81 -16.65
N MET A 160 -22.02 -6.99 -17.56
CA MET A 160 -21.24 -7.45 -18.72
C MET A 160 -19.93 -8.11 -18.32
N ALA A 161 -19.22 -7.55 -17.32
CA ALA A 161 -17.98 -8.13 -16.79
C ALA A 161 -18.23 -9.49 -16.13
N ALA A 162 -19.31 -9.63 -15.37
CA ALA A 162 -19.74 -10.90 -14.78
C ALA A 162 -20.00 -11.95 -15.88
N GLY A 163 -20.71 -11.60 -16.94
CA GLY A 163 -20.95 -12.49 -18.07
C GLY A 163 -19.66 -12.94 -18.77
N VAL A 164 -18.65 -12.07 -18.89
CA VAL A 164 -17.33 -12.45 -19.42
C VAL A 164 -16.65 -13.46 -18.51
N MET A 165 -16.68 -13.25 -17.19
CA MET A 165 -16.09 -14.17 -16.23
C MET A 165 -16.76 -15.54 -16.27
N GLU A 166 -18.09 -15.59 -16.24
CA GLU A 166 -18.88 -16.82 -16.29
C GLU A 166 -18.57 -17.64 -17.55
N ASN A 167 -18.44 -16.98 -18.71
CA ASN A 167 -18.16 -17.61 -19.98
C ASN A 167 -16.67 -17.86 -20.27
N SER A 168 -15.77 -17.42 -19.40
CA SER A 168 -14.31 -17.58 -19.58
C SER A 168 -13.83 -19.01 -19.46
N GLY A 169 -14.63 -19.90 -18.84
CA GLY A 169 -14.22 -21.26 -18.47
C GLY A 169 -13.32 -21.35 -17.24
N TYR A 170 -12.90 -20.21 -16.67
CA TYR A 170 -12.06 -20.15 -15.46
C TYR A 170 -12.86 -19.96 -14.16
N PHE A 171 -14.12 -19.53 -14.26
CA PHE A 171 -14.99 -19.31 -13.10
C PHE A 171 -15.46 -20.66 -12.52
N LYS A 172 -14.56 -21.26 -11.72
CA LYS A 172 -14.73 -22.60 -11.11
C LYS A 172 -14.36 -22.52 -9.64
N ASP A 173 -14.70 -23.56 -8.90
CA ASP A 173 -14.26 -23.70 -7.50
C ASP A 173 -12.72 -23.60 -7.41
N GLY A 174 -12.22 -22.78 -6.49
CA GLY A 174 -10.80 -22.45 -6.37
C GLY A 174 -10.29 -21.35 -7.32
N PHE A 175 -11.18 -20.67 -8.08
CA PHE A 175 -10.80 -19.54 -8.93
C PHE A 175 -10.21 -18.39 -8.11
N SER A 176 -9.02 -17.94 -8.51
CA SER A 176 -8.36 -16.79 -7.90
C SER A 176 -8.68 -15.51 -8.67
N PHE A 177 -9.17 -14.51 -7.97
CA PHE A 177 -9.68 -13.29 -8.58
C PHE A 177 -9.33 -12.05 -7.75
N GLN A 178 -8.96 -10.97 -8.42
CA GLN A 178 -8.75 -9.67 -7.80
C GLN A 178 -9.60 -8.61 -8.47
N THR A 179 -10.39 -7.90 -7.67
CA THR A 179 -11.11 -6.71 -8.13
C THR A 179 -10.22 -5.48 -8.04
N GLY A 180 -10.33 -4.59 -9.02
CA GLY A 180 -9.78 -3.24 -8.94
C GLY A 180 -10.81 -2.27 -8.34
N THR A 181 -10.34 -1.22 -7.70
CA THR A 181 -11.15 -0.06 -7.29
C THR A 181 -11.17 0.96 -8.42
N GLY A 182 -11.97 0.75 -9.39
CA GLY A 182 -12.04 1.65 -10.53
C GLY A 182 -13.30 2.49 -10.54
#